data_eb5d10d8dab7f92a6ce07e3cc8d89d40
#
_entry.id   eb5d10d8dab7f92a6ce07e3cc8d89d40
#
_cell.length_a   1.000
_cell.length_b   1.000
_cell.length_c   1.000
_cell.angle_alpha   90.00
_cell.angle_beta   90.00
_cell.angle_gamma   90.00
#
_symmetry.space_group_name_H-M   'P 1'
#
loop_
_entity.id
_entity.type
_entity.pdbx_description
1 polymer ?
#
loop_
_entity_poly.entity_id
_entity_poly.type
_entity_poly.pdbx_seq_one_letter_code
_entity_poly.pdbx_strand_id
1 'polypeptide(L)'
;IIEVAILLFDRGNVVDGVTYKMDLFNALLTTFGSAGTGGFGFVANSMEFFSPYAQYVTATFLILFGINFTLYYLILIGKFKEVIKSEELKTYFGLIFSAIVIIMISVLRTRVSTIKELTPTLFEETFRATYFQVTSIITSTGYTTANFDTWPVVARTMLIVLMFCGAMAGSTGGGMKISRIVIVFKGMGTKIRKLINPRYVGKTKFDGKTLDDETINDVFSFVAMYFIIVIIVTLILGLDPSNGLITIIDGHEVKHDFLTNFSATLSCLSNIGPGLEAVGPYASFACYNNFSTLLLTLTMLVGRLE
;
A
#
# COMPACT_ATOMS: atom_id res chain seq x y z
N ILE A 1 -16.36 -10.05 11.60
CA ILE A 1 -16.93 -11.36 11.99
C ILE A 1 -16.57 -12.43 10.96
N ILE A 2 -16.84 -12.25 9.66
CA ILE A 2 -16.56 -13.25 8.61
C ILE A 2 -15.09 -13.58 8.55
N GLU A 3 -14.19 -12.59 8.51
CA GLU A 3 -12.75 -12.80 8.52
C GLU A 3 -12.27 -13.58 9.75
N VAL A 4 -12.73 -13.21 10.95
CA VAL A 4 -12.42 -13.94 12.19
C VAL A 4 -12.83 -15.40 12.06
N ALA A 5 -14.06 -15.67 11.63
CA ALA A 5 -14.56 -17.03 11.48
C ALA A 5 -13.70 -17.86 10.51
N ILE A 6 -13.27 -17.27 9.40
CA ILE A 6 -12.42 -17.94 8.41
C ILE A 6 -11.00 -18.15 8.96
N LEU A 7 -10.40 -17.15 9.65
CA LEU A 7 -9.07 -17.28 10.23
C LEU A 7 -8.99 -18.36 11.32
N LEU A 8 -10.07 -18.62 12.07
CA LEU A 8 -10.12 -19.67 13.07
C LEU A 8 -9.98 -21.10 12.50
N PHE A 9 -10.16 -21.30 11.19
CA PHE A 9 -9.87 -22.58 10.54
C PHE A 9 -8.38 -22.79 10.23
N ASP A 10 -7.52 -21.82 10.58
CA ASP A 10 -6.08 -21.94 10.41
C ASP A 10 -5.52 -23.12 11.23
N ARG A 11 -4.70 -23.95 10.58
CA ARG A 11 -4.03 -25.08 11.22
C ARG A 11 -2.74 -24.69 11.95
N GLY A 12 -2.28 -23.46 11.73
CA GLY A 12 -1.02 -22.96 12.23
C GLY A 12 0.18 -23.36 11.39
N ASN A 13 1.31 -22.74 11.68
CA ASN A 13 2.61 -23.02 11.11
C ASN A 13 3.63 -23.18 12.23
N VAL A 14 4.64 -24.02 12.05
CA VAL A 14 5.70 -24.25 13.05
C VAL A 14 7.00 -23.66 12.51
N VAL A 15 7.52 -22.66 13.20
CA VAL A 15 8.78 -22.00 12.88
C VAL A 15 9.67 -22.05 14.12
N ASP A 16 10.88 -22.59 14.00
CA ASP A 16 11.86 -22.73 15.09
C ASP A 16 11.28 -23.41 16.37
N GLY A 17 10.41 -24.38 16.18
CA GLY A 17 9.76 -25.11 17.29
C GLY A 17 8.61 -24.36 17.97
N VAL A 18 8.28 -23.16 17.54
CA VAL A 18 7.14 -22.37 18.00
C VAL A 18 5.98 -22.51 17.02
N THR A 19 4.79 -22.80 17.54
CA THR A 19 3.57 -22.89 16.71
C THR A 19 2.88 -21.54 16.61
N TYR A 20 2.86 -20.97 15.43
CA TYR A 20 2.11 -19.74 15.10
C TYR A 20 0.75 -20.13 14.51
N LYS A 21 -0.30 -19.89 15.27
CA LYS A 21 -1.67 -20.24 14.88
C LYS A 21 -2.60 -19.04 15.07
N MET A 22 -3.59 -18.91 14.19
CA MET A 22 -4.69 -17.96 14.34
C MET A 22 -5.69 -18.48 15.37
N ASP A 23 -5.35 -18.31 16.66
CA ASP A 23 -6.31 -18.47 17.76
C ASP A 23 -7.30 -17.30 17.76
N LEU A 24 -8.27 -17.33 18.68
CA LEU A 24 -9.31 -16.29 18.74
C LEU A 24 -8.72 -14.88 18.94
N PHE A 25 -7.68 -14.75 19.75
CA PHE A 25 -7.05 -13.47 20.01
C PHE A 25 -6.32 -12.93 18.75
N ASN A 26 -5.49 -13.78 18.13
CA ASN A 26 -4.77 -13.46 16.92
C ASN A 26 -5.72 -13.14 15.76
N ALA A 27 -6.78 -13.92 15.58
CA ALA A 27 -7.78 -13.70 14.54
C ALA A 27 -8.55 -12.39 14.75
N LEU A 28 -8.91 -12.05 15.99
CA LEU A 28 -9.54 -10.76 16.30
C LEU A 28 -8.59 -9.59 16.04
N LEU A 29 -7.35 -9.66 16.53
CA LEU A 29 -6.36 -8.60 16.36
C LEU A 29 -6.07 -8.36 14.88
N THR A 30 -5.80 -9.43 14.11
CA THR A 30 -5.55 -9.35 12.67
C THR A 30 -6.76 -8.79 11.94
N THR A 31 -7.98 -9.21 12.29
CA THR A 31 -9.22 -8.71 11.66
C THR A 31 -9.45 -7.23 11.97
N PHE A 32 -9.22 -6.77 13.19
CA PHE A 32 -9.33 -5.35 13.52
C PHE A 32 -8.23 -4.52 12.82
N GLY A 33 -7.00 -5.07 12.76
CA GLY A 33 -5.89 -4.46 12.04
C GLY A 33 -6.13 -4.37 10.53
N SER A 34 -6.74 -5.37 9.92
CA SER A 34 -7.09 -5.38 8.50
C SER A 34 -8.30 -4.49 8.20
N ALA A 35 -9.38 -4.57 9.00
CA ALA A 35 -10.59 -3.80 8.80
C ALA A 35 -10.38 -2.29 9.02
N GLY A 36 -9.58 -1.91 10.01
CA GLY A 36 -9.19 -0.53 10.27
C GLY A 36 -7.99 -0.06 9.44
N THR A 37 -7.42 -0.94 8.61
CA THR A 37 -6.15 -0.70 7.88
C THR A 37 -5.04 -0.18 8.79
N GLY A 38 -4.95 -0.75 10.01
CA GLY A 38 -4.00 -0.31 11.04
C GLY A 38 -2.69 -1.10 11.06
N GLY A 39 -2.70 -2.36 10.60
CA GLY A 39 -1.51 -3.20 10.47
C GLY A 39 -0.81 -3.58 11.78
N PHE A 40 -1.46 -3.38 12.92
CA PHE A 40 -0.86 -3.67 14.22
C PHE A 40 -0.90 -5.16 14.54
N GLY A 41 0.25 -5.70 14.90
CA GLY A 41 0.44 -7.07 15.39
C GLY A 41 1.32 -7.08 16.62
N PHE A 42 1.47 -8.24 17.25
CA PHE A 42 2.35 -8.43 18.42
C PHE A 42 3.49 -9.42 18.12
N VAL A 43 3.55 -9.94 16.90
CA VAL A 43 4.66 -10.75 16.40
C VAL A 43 5.64 -9.82 15.68
N ALA A 44 6.93 -9.93 16.02
CA ALA A 44 7.97 -9.04 15.49
C ALA A 44 8.00 -9.01 13.95
N ASN A 45 7.85 -10.16 13.31
CA ASN A 45 7.86 -10.30 11.85
C ASN A 45 6.44 -10.22 11.23
N SER A 46 5.52 -9.55 11.91
CA SER A 46 4.16 -9.31 11.41
C SER A 46 3.45 -10.63 11.01
N MET A 47 3.12 -10.84 9.74
CA MET A 47 2.37 -12.01 9.26
C MET A 47 3.25 -13.12 8.67
N GLU A 48 4.57 -12.97 8.68
CA GLU A 48 5.51 -13.89 8.03
C GLU A 48 5.41 -15.32 8.56
N PHE A 49 5.34 -15.47 9.89
CA PHE A 49 5.36 -16.79 10.56
C PHE A 49 4.02 -17.51 10.55
N PHE A 50 2.94 -16.81 10.23
CA PHE A 50 1.62 -17.42 10.10
C PHE A 50 1.52 -18.28 8.83
N SER A 51 0.57 -19.21 8.83
CA SER A 51 0.40 -20.15 7.73
C SER A 51 0.10 -19.45 6.39
N PRO A 52 0.43 -20.08 5.24
CA PRO A 52 0.03 -19.58 3.93
C PRO A 52 -1.48 -19.30 3.83
N TYR A 53 -2.30 -20.16 4.47
CA TYR A 53 -3.75 -19.96 4.54
C TYR A 53 -4.13 -18.64 5.19
N ALA A 54 -3.58 -18.35 6.38
CA ALA A 54 -3.85 -17.12 7.10
C ALA A 54 -3.40 -15.87 6.29
N GLN A 55 -2.24 -15.96 5.62
CA GLN A 55 -1.73 -14.89 4.75
C GLN A 55 -2.68 -14.61 3.57
N TYR A 56 -3.16 -15.64 2.86
CA TYR A 56 -4.10 -15.46 1.74
C TYR A 56 -5.44 -14.89 2.20
N VAL A 57 -5.97 -15.38 3.32
CA VAL A 57 -7.23 -14.87 3.89
C VAL A 57 -7.08 -13.39 4.22
N THR A 58 -6.07 -13.03 5.00
CA THR A 58 -5.83 -11.62 5.39
C THR A 58 -5.64 -10.73 4.17
N ALA A 59 -4.79 -11.11 3.19
CA ALA A 59 -4.58 -10.35 1.97
C ALA A 59 -5.87 -10.11 1.18
N THR A 60 -6.74 -11.13 1.10
CA THR A 60 -8.04 -11.01 0.42
C THR A 60 -8.95 -10.03 1.14
N PHE A 61 -9.01 -10.09 2.48
CA PHE A 61 -9.82 -9.16 3.27
C PHE A 61 -9.27 -7.74 3.21
N LEU A 62 -7.94 -7.55 3.14
CA LEU A 62 -7.35 -6.23 2.90
C LEU A 62 -7.89 -5.60 1.61
N ILE A 63 -7.93 -6.35 0.49
CA ILE A 63 -8.54 -5.85 -0.75
C ILE A 63 -10.00 -5.45 -0.52
N LEU A 64 -10.77 -6.30 0.16
CA LEU A 64 -12.18 -6.03 0.40
C LEU A 64 -12.37 -4.76 1.26
N PHE A 65 -11.60 -4.57 2.32
CA PHE A 65 -11.69 -3.36 3.15
C PHE A 65 -11.16 -2.10 2.45
N GLY A 66 -10.32 -2.25 1.43
CA GLY A 66 -9.88 -1.15 0.56
C GLY A 66 -10.94 -0.68 -0.44
N ILE A 67 -12.08 -1.36 -0.58
CA ILE A 67 -13.19 -0.97 -1.45
C ILE A 67 -14.09 0.04 -0.75
N ASN A 68 -14.62 0.99 -1.51
CA ASN A 68 -15.60 1.97 -1.05
C ASN A 68 -16.84 1.29 -0.44
N PHE A 69 -17.17 1.61 0.80
CA PHE A 69 -18.31 1.03 1.52
C PHE A 69 -19.67 1.32 0.86
N THR A 70 -19.78 2.42 0.11
CA THR A 70 -20.99 2.71 -0.66
C THR A 70 -21.26 1.64 -1.72
N LEU A 71 -20.22 1.02 -2.30
CA LEU A 71 -20.41 -0.06 -3.28
C LEU A 71 -20.98 -1.31 -2.61
N TYR A 72 -20.61 -1.63 -1.38
CA TYR A 72 -21.23 -2.72 -0.62
C TYR A 72 -22.72 -2.45 -0.35
N TYR A 73 -23.07 -1.23 0.00
CA TYR A 73 -24.47 -0.84 0.14
C TYR A 73 -25.24 -1.01 -1.17
N LEU A 74 -24.67 -0.63 -2.31
CA LEU A 74 -25.29 -0.84 -3.63
C LEU A 74 -25.47 -2.33 -3.96
N ILE A 75 -24.55 -3.19 -3.55
CA ILE A 75 -24.68 -4.65 -3.68
C ILE A 75 -25.87 -5.15 -2.86
N LEU A 76 -26.00 -4.72 -1.60
CA LEU A 76 -27.08 -5.15 -0.70
C LEU A 76 -28.47 -4.77 -1.23
N ILE A 77 -28.61 -3.63 -1.92
CA ILE A 77 -29.89 -3.21 -2.54
C ILE A 77 -30.08 -3.73 -3.98
N GLY A 78 -29.20 -4.64 -4.43
CA GLY A 78 -29.34 -5.32 -5.73
C GLY A 78 -28.90 -4.52 -6.95
N LYS A 79 -28.20 -3.37 -6.78
CA LYS A 79 -27.75 -2.49 -7.87
C LYS A 79 -26.37 -2.89 -8.42
N PHE A 80 -26.15 -4.16 -8.72
CA PHE A 80 -24.86 -4.70 -9.19
C PHE A 80 -24.32 -4.00 -10.45
N LYS A 81 -25.20 -3.56 -11.35
CA LYS A 81 -24.79 -2.86 -12.58
C LYS A 81 -24.07 -1.53 -12.30
N GLU A 82 -24.45 -0.82 -11.25
CA GLU A 82 -23.84 0.45 -10.85
C GLU A 82 -22.43 0.17 -10.28
N VAL A 83 -22.28 -0.89 -9.47
CA VAL A 83 -21.00 -1.32 -8.91
C VAL A 83 -19.98 -1.66 -10.02
N ILE A 84 -20.39 -2.48 -10.99
CA ILE A 84 -19.49 -2.89 -12.09
C ILE A 84 -19.13 -1.71 -13.01
N LYS A 85 -19.96 -0.68 -13.06
CA LYS A 85 -19.67 0.52 -13.87
C LYS A 85 -18.69 1.47 -13.20
N SER A 86 -18.46 1.38 -11.88
CA SER A 86 -17.55 2.26 -11.17
C SER A 86 -16.15 2.24 -11.79
N GLU A 87 -15.68 3.41 -12.19
CA GLU A 87 -14.36 3.59 -12.78
C GLU A 87 -13.27 3.45 -11.71
N GLU A 88 -13.56 3.89 -10.49
CA GLU A 88 -12.65 3.77 -9.37
C GLU A 88 -12.38 2.30 -9.04
N LEU A 89 -13.43 1.47 -8.96
CA LEU A 89 -13.30 0.03 -8.70
C LEU A 89 -12.46 -0.68 -9.76
N LYS A 90 -12.71 -0.37 -11.05
CA LYS A 90 -11.92 -0.93 -12.16
C LYS A 90 -10.45 -0.53 -12.07
N THR A 91 -10.17 0.73 -11.76
CA THR A 91 -8.82 1.24 -11.62
C THR A 91 -8.12 0.59 -10.42
N TYR A 92 -8.81 0.42 -9.29
CA TYR A 92 -8.30 -0.26 -8.10
C TYR A 92 -7.84 -1.68 -8.40
N PHE A 93 -8.71 -2.52 -8.97
CA PHE A 93 -8.34 -3.89 -9.35
C PHE A 93 -7.29 -3.92 -10.46
N GLY A 94 -7.36 -3.00 -11.41
CA GLY A 94 -6.35 -2.86 -12.48
C GLY A 94 -4.96 -2.56 -11.92
N LEU A 95 -4.85 -1.65 -10.94
CA LEU A 95 -3.58 -1.34 -10.26
C LEU A 95 -3.06 -2.53 -9.48
N ILE A 96 -3.90 -3.19 -8.67
CA ILE A 96 -3.49 -4.38 -7.92
C ILE A 96 -2.98 -5.46 -8.86
N PHE A 97 -3.73 -5.80 -9.89
CA PHE A 97 -3.36 -6.85 -10.83
C PHE A 97 -2.06 -6.51 -11.57
N SER A 98 -1.93 -5.29 -12.09
CA SER A 98 -0.72 -4.87 -12.80
C SER A 98 0.50 -4.86 -11.88
N ALA A 99 0.36 -4.41 -10.63
CA ALA A 99 1.43 -4.42 -9.65
C ALA A 99 1.89 -5.84 -9.32
N ILE A 100 0.95 -6.76 -9.07
CA ILE A 100 1.27 -8.18 -8.82
C ILE A 100 2.05 -8.76 -9.99
N VAL A 101 1.60 -8.56 -11.22
CA VAL A 101 2.26 -9.09 -12.42
C VAL A 101 3.68 -8.52 -12.58
N ILE A 102 3.83 -7.20 -12.46
CA ILE A 102 5.13 -6.53 -12.63
C ILE A 102 6.12 -6.98 -11.54
N ILE A 103 5.72 -6.98 -10.27
CA ILE A 103 6.57 -7.38 -9.15
C ILE A 103 6.93 -8.85 -9.27
N MET A 104 5.97 -9.72 -9.54
CA MET A 104 6.18 -11.16 -9.66
C MET A 104 7.17 -11.49 -10.78
N ILE A 105 7.01 -10.89 -11.96
CA ILE A 105 7.96 -11.08 -13.07
C ILE A 105 9.35 -10.59 -12.67
N SER A 106 9.44 -9.44 -12.00
CA SER A 106 10.71 -8.87 -11.56
C SER A 106 11.41 -9.75 -10.53
N VAL A 107 10.70 -10.25 -9.52
CA VAL A 107 11.26 -11.12 -8.47
C VAL A 107 11.63 -12.49 -9.03
N LEU A 108 10.80 -13.09 -9.87
CA LEU A 108 11.12 -14.39 -10.49
C LEU A 108 12.37 -14.30 -11.36
N ARG A 109 12.56 -13.21 -12.12
CA ARG A 109 13.77 -13.03 -12.95
C ARG A 109 15.07 -12.98 -12.14
N THR A 110 15.04 -12.54 -10.89
CA THR A 110 16.24 -12.52 -10.03
C THR A 110 16.45 -13.82 -9.28
N ARG A 111 15.38 -14.57 -8.99
CA ARG A 111 15.46 -15.86 -8.26
C ARG A 111 15.72 -17.07 -9.16
N VAL A 112 15.42 -16.94 -10.44
CA VAL A 112 15.46 -18.05 -11.41
C VAL A 112 16.42 -17.70 -12.54
N SER A 113 17.57 -18.37 -12.60
CA SER A 113 18.53 -18.22 -13.71
C SER A 113 18.11 -19.00 -14.95
N THR A 114 17.35 -20.08 -14.78
CA THR A 114 16.88 -20.95 -15.86
C THR A 114 15.44 -21.39 -15.60
N ILE A 115 14.61 -21.48 -16.65
CA ILE A 115 13.18 -21.89 -16.55
C ILE A 115 13.02 -23.24 -15.82
N LYS A 116 14.03 -24.11 -15.85
CA LYS A 116 14.04 -25.41 -15.14
C LYS A 116 14.08 -25.28 -13.61
N GLU A 117 14.52 -24.14 -13.09
CA GLU A 117 14.57 -23.86 -11.65
C GLU A 117 13.22 -23.33 -11.12
N LEU A 118 12.27 -23.04 -12.00
CA LEU A 118 10.93 -22.60 -11.62
C LEU A 118 10.14 -23.79 -11.07
N THR A 119 10.23 -24.02 -9.77
CA THR A 119 9.42 -25.00 -9.08
C THR A 119 8.03 -24.46 -8.75
N PRO A 120 6.98 -25.30 -8.69
CA PRO A 120 5.65 -24.85 -8.27
C PRO A 120 5.63 -24.22 -6.89
N THR A 121 6.51 -24.66 -5.98
CA THR A 121 6.65 -24.09 -4.62
C THR A 121 7.24 -22.69 -4.67
N LEU A 122 8.31 -22.47 -5.44
CA LEU A 122 8.91 -21.13 -5.60
C LEU A 122 7.92 -20.15 -6.24
N PHE A 123 7.13 -20.62 -7.21
CA PHE A 123 6.10 -19.80 -7.84
C PHE A 123 5.01 -19.40 -6.82
N GLU A 124 4.52 -20.36 -6.02
CA GLU A 124 3.51 -20.11 -4.99
C GLU A 124 4.02 -19.12 -3.94
N GLU A 125 5.21 -19.33 -3.39
CA GLU A 125 5.84 -18.45 -2.39
C GLU A 125 6.00 -17.02 -2.93
N THR A 126 6.51 -16.90 -4.17
CA THR A 126 6.68 -15.58 -4.78
C THR A 126 5.34 -14.89 -5.05
N PHE A 127 4.35 -15.64 -5.53
CA PHE A 127 3.00 -15.11 -5.75
C PHE A 127 2.37 -14.66 -4.43
N ARG A 128 2.42 -15.49 -3.40
CA ARG A 128 1.86 -15.20 -2.07
C ARG A 128 2.49 -13.97 -1.45
N ALA A 129 3.83 -13.88 -1.44
CA ALA A 129 4.55 -12.72 -0.93
C ALA A 129 4.19 -11.45 -1.71
N THR A 130 4.17 -11.51 -3.05
CA THR A 130 3.81 -10.38 -3.91
C THR A 130 2.37 -9.96 -3.71
N TYR A 131 1.43 -10.92 -3.72
CA TYR A 131 0.00 -10.67 -3.50
C TYR A 131 -0.23 -9.98 -2.16
N PHE A 132 0.38 -10.49 -1.09
CA PHE A 132 0.25 -9.94 0.25
C PHE A 132 0.81 -8.52 0.33
N GLN A 133 2.04 -8.28 -0.15
CA GLN A 133 2.67 -6.97 -0.05
C GLN A 133 1.95 -5.91 -0.88
N VAL A 134 1.52 -6.25 -2.10
CA VAL A 134 0.74 -5.33 -2.94
C VAL A 134 -0.55 -4.92 -2.24
N THR A 135 -1.28 -5.90 -1.68
CA THR A 135 -2.56 -5.62 -1.02
C THR A 135 -2.39 -4.83 0.27
N SER A 136 -1.37 -5.17 1.07
CA SER A 136 -1.05 -4.47 2.31
C SER A 136 -0.67 -3.01 2.08
N ILE A 137 0.16 -2.74 1.07
CA ILE A 137 0.63 -1.38 0.77
C ILE A 137 -0.45 -0.52 0.15
N ILE A 138 -1.18 -1.02 -0.86
CA ILE A 138 -2.23 -0.21 -1.53
C ILE A 138 -3.38 0.14 -0.60
N THR A 139 -3.66 -0.73 0.38
CA THR A 139 -4.69 -0.46 1.41
C THR A 139 -4.16 0.34 2.59
N SER A 140 -2.87 0.71 2.56
CA SER A 140 -2.18 1.39 3.67
C SER A 140 -2.31 0.67 5.03
N THR A 141 -2.30 -0.66 5.02
CA THR A 141 -2.39 -1.46 6.25
C THR A 141 -1.02 -1.68 6.88
N GLY A 142 0.01 -2.00 6.07
CA GLY A 142 1.38 -2.13 6.53
C GLY A 142 1.78 -3.50 7.10
N TYR A 143 0.91 -4.51 7.06
CA TYR A 143 1.34 -5.88 7.36
C TYR A 143 2.40 -6.37 6.39
N THR A 144 3.35 -7.19 6.87
CA THR A 144 4.44 -7.73 6.09
C THR A 144 4.53 -9.26 6.22
N THR A 145 4.93 -9.91 5.12
CA THR A 145 5.18 -11.36 5.06
C THR A 145 6.54 -11.70 4.45
N ALA A 146 7.26 -10.70 3.96
CA ALA A 146 8.56 -10.87 3.34
C ALA A 146 9.36 -9.57 3.41
N ASN A 147 10.69 -9.70 3.44
CA ASN A 147 11.59 -8.57 3.32
C ASN A 147 11.64 -8.09 1.86
N PHE A 148 10.84 -7.08 1.54
CA PHE A 148 10.78 -6.52 0.18
C PHE A 148 11.95 -5.55 -0.12
N ASP A 149 12.79 -5.20 0.84
CA ASP A 149 14.01 -4.42 0.58
C ASP A 149 15.03 -5.21 -0.23
N THR A 150 15.01 -6.54 -0.12
CA THR A 150 15.85 -7.44 -0.93
C THR A 150 15.33 -7.63 -2.35
N TRP A 151 14.15 -7.10 -2.67
CA TRP A 151 13.54 -7.25 -3.98
C TRP A 151 14.21 -6.36 -5.04
N PRO A 152 14.12 -6.75 -6.34
CA PRO A 152 14.68 -5.93 -7.42
C PRO A 152 14.16 -4.50 -7.42
N VAL A 153 14.96 -3.58 -7.95
CA VAL A 153 14.63 -2.15 -8.02
C VAL A 153 13.25 -1.89 -8.61
N VAL A 154 12.87 -2.61 -9.69
CA VAL A 154 11.55 -2.46 -10.31
C VAL A 154 10.42 -2.80 -9.34
N ALA A 155 10.58 -3.87 -8.55
CA ALA A 155 9.59 -4.27 -7.55
C ALA A 155 9.47 -3.21 -6.45
N ARG A 156 10.59 -2.74 -5.90
CA ARG A 156 10.61 -1.66 -4.87
C ARG A 156 10.02 -0.36 -5.40
N THR A 157 10.35 0.02 -6.65
CA THR A 157 9.75 1.21 -7.29
C THR A 157 8.23 1.07 -7.43
N MET A 158 7.75 -0.12 -7.82
CA MET A 158 6.31 -0.35 -7.92
C MET A 158 5.61 -0.25 -6.56
N LEU A 159 6.23 -0.75 -5.48
CA LEU A 159 5.71 -0.57 -4.11
C LEU A 159 5.64 0.92 -3.73
N ILE A 160 6.67 1.73 -4.05
CA ILE A 160 6.63 3.19 -3.84
C ILE A 160 5.45 3.82 -4.60
N VAL A 161 5.22 3.44 -5.85
CA VAL A 161 4.07 3.94 -6.62
C VAL A 161 2.75 3.59 -5.93
N LEU A 162 2.62 2.36 -5.39
CA LEU A 162 1.44 1.96 -4.64
C LEU A 162 1.27 2.74 -3.33
N MET A 163 2.39 3.10 -2.66
CA MET A 163 2.35 3.94 -1.45
C MET A 163 1.72 5.32 -1.71
N PHE A 164 1.91 5.87 -2.92
CA PHE A 164 1.23 7.10 -3.32
C PHE A 164 -0.26 6.88 -3.60
N CYS A 165 -0.62 5.76 -4.22
CA CYS A 165 -1.97 5.56 -4.77
C CYS A 165 -3.05 5.42 -3.69
N GLY A 166 -2.75 4.72 -2.59
CA GLY A 166 -3.74 4.43 -1.56
C GLY A 166 -4.91 3.56 -2.03
N ALA A 167 -5.95 3.43 -1.19
CA ALA A 167 -7.17 2.67 -1.48
C ALA A 167 -8.26 3.55 -2.12
N MET A 168 -9.49 3.01 -2.26
CA MET A 168 -10.63 3.75 -2.81
C MET A 168 -11.13 4.82 -1.82
N ALA A 169 -11.70 5.90 -2.33
CA ALA A 169 -12.41 6.87 -1.52
C ALA A 169 -13.60 6.22 -0.80
N GLY A 170 -13.83 6.60 0.47
CA GLY A 170 -14.86 5.98 1.29
C GLY A 170 -14.53 4.55 1.76
N SER A 171 -13.24 4.18 1.79
CA SER A 171 -12.68 3.03 2.49
C SER A 171 -11.90 3.50 3.73
N THR A 172 -11.42 2.54 4.54
CA THR A 172 -10.58 2.84 5.72
C THR A 172 -9.14 3.20 5.38
N GLY A 173 -8.66 2.88 4.16
CA GLY A 173 -7.28 3.10 3.74
C GLY A 173 -6.85 4.57 3.74
N GLY A 174 -5.58 4.84 3.98
CA GLY A 174 -4.94 6.15 3.87
C GLY A 174 -4.46 6.47 2.45
N GLY A 175 -3.52 7.40 2.32
CA GLY A 175 -2.91 7.79 1.04
C GLY A 175 -3.81 8.62 0.14
N MET A 176 -3.29 8.87 -1.09
CA MET A 176 -3.94 9.75 -2.06
C MET A 176 -5.06 9.05 -2.83
N LYS A 177 -6.14 8.69 -2.28
CA LYS A 177 -7.26 7.94 -2.88
C LYS A 177 -7.25 7.80 -4.42
N ILE A 178 -7.59 6.60 -4.90
CA ILE A 178 -7.60 6.28 -6.35
C ILE A 178 -8.50 7.22 -7.14
N SER A 179 -9.64 7.64 -6.58
CA SER A 179 -10.55 8.60 -7.23
C SER A 179 -9.82 9.90 -7.63
N ARG A 180 -8.98 10.46 -6.74
CA ARG A 180 -8.21 11.68 -7.02
C ARG A 180 -7.21 11.45 -8.16
N ILE A 181 -6.53 10.31 -8.16
CA ILE A 181 -5.58 9.94 -9.23
C ILE A 181 -6.29 9.86 -10.58
N VAL A 182 -7.44 9.17 -10.64
CA VAL A 182 -8.24 9.07 -11.88
C VAL A 182 -8.70 10.46 -12.37
N ILE A 183 -9.16 11.31 -11.44
CA ILE A 183 -9.59 12.68 -11.77
C ILE A 183 -8.41 13.51 -12.31
N VAL A 184 -7.23 13.41 -11.70
CA VAL A 184 -6.01 14.10 -12.17
C VAL A 184 -5.68 13.69 -13.60
N PHE A 185 -5.57 12.39 -13.89
CA PHE A 185 -5.24 11.92 -15.24
C PHE A 185 -6.28 12.32 -16.28
N LYS A 186 -7.57 12.23 -15.95
CA LYS A 186 -8.66 12.66 -16.85
C LYS A 186 -8.67 14.19 -17.03
N GLY A 187 -8.48 14.94 -15.96
CA GLY A 187 -8.40 16.40 -16.00
C GLY A 187 -7.21 16.88 -16.83
N MET A 188 -6.03 16.26 -16.66
CA MET A 188 -4.85 16.51 -17.48
C MET A 188 -5.15 16.22 -18.97
N GLY A 189 -5.75 15.06 -19.26
CA GLY A 189 -6.13 14.71 -20.64
C GLY A 189 -7.09 15.73 -21.27
N THR A 190 -8.06 16.24 -20.49
CA THR A 190 -8.98 17.28 -20.95
C THR A 190 -8.26 18.62 -21.17
N LYS A 191 -7.36 19.03 -20.27
CA LYS A 191 -6.54 20.24 -20.40
C LYS A 191 -5.63 20.17 -21.63
N ILE A 192 -4.96 19.04 -21.85
CA ILE A 192 -4.11 18.82 -23.05
C ILE A 192 -4.94 18.92 -24.34
N ARG A 193 -6.14 18.32 -24.38
CA ARG A 193 -7.04 18.43 -25.55
C ARG A 193 -7.47 19.87 -25.82
N LYS A 194 -7.74 20.68 -24.78
CA LYS A 194 -8.05 22.11 -24.90
C LYS A 194 -6.85 22.90 -25.42
N LEU A 195 -5.62 22.54 -25.06
CA LEU A 195 -4.41 23.18 -25.61
C LEU A 195 -4.21 22.89 -27.09
N ILE A 196 -4.46 21.65 -27.53
CA ILE A 196 -4.34 21.23 -28.93
C ILE A 196 -5.48 21.82 -29.78
N ASN A 197 -6.69 21.82 -29.23
CA ASN A 197 -7.89 22.35 -29.89
C ASN A 197 -8.60 23.34 -28.96
N PRO A 198 -8.35 24.67 -29.08
CA PRO A 198 -8.97 25.67 -28.20
C PRO A 198 -10.50 25.73 -28.27
N ARG A 199 -11.11 25.22 -29.36
CA ARG A 199 -12.59 25.13 -29.50
C ARG A 199 -13.19 23.89 -28.81
N TYR A 200 -12.38 23.05 -28.18
CA TYR A 200 -12.87 21.85 -27.49
C TYR A 200 -13.62 22.23 -26.19
N VAL A 201 -14.94 21.90 -26.13
CA VAL A 201 -15.82 22.21 -25.00
C VAL A 201 -16.07 20.96 -24.09
N GLY A 202 -15.26 19.91 -24.25
CA GLY A 202 -15.44 18.68 -23.47
C GLY A 202 -15.20 18.90 -21.98
N LYS A 203 -16.09 18.31 -21.15
CA LYS A 203 -15.97 18.31 -19.70
C LYS A 203 -15.39 16.98 -19.21
N THR A 204 -14.64 17.02 -18.11
CA THR A 204 -14.15 15.81 -17.45
C THR A 204 -15.30 15.07 -16.78
N LYS A 205 -15.36 13.73 -16.97
CA LYS A 205 -16.39 12.87 -16.37
C LYS A 205 -15.73 11.84 -15.45
N PHE A 206 -16.37 11.59 -14.31
CA PHE A 206 -15.98 10.54 -13.36
C PHE A 206 -17.24 9.78 -12.92
N ASP A 207 -17.22 8.45 -12.99
CA ASP A 207 -18.38 7.56 -12.75
C ASP A 207 -19.64 8.02 -13.51
N GLY A 208 -19.47 8.47 -14.76
CA GLY A 208 -20.55 8.94 -15.62
C GLY A 208 -21.09 10.35 -15.31
N LYS A 209 -20.63 10.98 -14.22
CA LYS A 209 -21.01 12.35 -13.85
C LYS A 209 -19.98 13.35 -14.36
N THR A 210 -20.44 14.49 -14.83
CA THR A 210 -19.57 15.63 -15.17
C THR A 210 -19.06 16.30 -13.91
N LEU A 211 -17.75 16.51 -13.84
CA LEU A 211 -17.12 17.24 -12.76
C LEU A 211 -17.07 18.73 -13.10
N ASP A 212 -17.26 19.57 -12.09
CA ASP A 212 -17.08 21.01 -12.19
C ASP A 212 -15.58 21.33 -12.20
N ASP A 213 -15.22 22.44 -12.85
CA ASP A 213 -13.82 22.88 -12.94
C ASP A 213 -13.25 23.21 -11.54
N GLU A 214 -14.07 23.63 -10.59
CA GLU A 214 -13.71 23.87 -9.19
C GLU A 214 -13.25 22.57 -8.53
N THR A 215 -14.06 21.51 -8.57
CA THR A 215 -13.71 20.18 -8.02
C THR A 215 -12.41 19.64 -8.61
N ILE A 216 -12.20 19.84 -9.93
CA ILE A 216 -10.96 19.41 -10.58
C ILE A 216 -9.76 20.19 -10.05
N ASN A 217 -9.89 21.52 -9.89
CA ASN A 217 -8.83 22.35 -9.36
C ASN A 217 -8.51 22.04 -7.89
N ASP A 218 -9.51 21.74 -7.08
CA ASP A 218 -9.33 21.31 -5.68
C ASP A 218 -8.52 20.01 -5.61
N VAL A 219 -8.83 19.04 -6.47
CA VAL A 219 -8.05 17.79 -6.55
C VAL A 219 -6.59 18.05 -6.99
N PHE A 220 -6.38 18.93 -7.97
CA PHE A 220 -5.02 19.32 -8.37
C PHE A 220 -4.26 20.01 -7.25
N SER A 221 -4.92 20.91 -6.51
CA SER A 221 -4.33 21.63 -5.37
C SER A 221 -3.96 20.67 -4.26
N PHE A 222 -4.84 19.71 -3.93
CA PHE A 222 -4.56 18.66 -2.96
C PHE A 222 -3.33 17.83 -3.34
N VAL A 223 -3.27 17.37 -4.60
CA VAL A 223 -2.14 16.58 -5.09
C VAL A 223 -0.83 17.38 -5.06
N ALA A 224 -0.88 18.66 -5.45
CA ALA A 224 0.29 19.54 -5.38
C ALA A 224 0.76 19.73 -3.93
N MET A 225 -0.16 19.96 -3.00
CA MET A 225 0.16 20.11 -1.57
C MET A 225 0.73 18.80 -0.99
N TYR A 226 0.20 17.65 -1.36
CA TYR A 226 0.71 16.35 -0.96
C TYR A 226 2.20 16.19 -1.35
N PHE A 227 2.55 16.48 -2.60
CA PHE A 227 3.94 16.42 -3.06
C PHE A 227 4.85 17.45 -2.38
N ILE A 228 4.34 18.67 -2.13
CA ILE A 228 5.10 19.70 -1.40
C ILE A 228 5.43 19.21 0.02
N ILE A 229 4.47 18.62 0.72
CA ILE A 229 4.70 18.05 2.06
C ILE A 229 5.75 16.95 2.01
N VAL A 230 5.65 16.01 1.05
CA VAL A 230 6.65 14.95 0.88
C VAL A 230 8.05 15.55 0.69
N ILE A 231 8.20 16.55 -0.17
CA ILE A 231 9.50 17.19 -0.43
C ILE A 231 10.02 17.89 0.82
N ILE A 232 9.21 18.71 1.48
CA ILE A 232 9.64 19.49 2.65
C ILE A 232 10.05 18.56 3.80
N VAL A 233 9.21 17.57 4.13
CA VAL A 233 9.51 16.65 5.23
C VAL A 233 10.76 15.82 4.93
N THR A 234 10.91 15.31 3.69
CA THR A 234 12.11 14.57 3.29
C THR A 234 13.38 15.43 3.39
N LEU A 235 13.31 16.73 3.01
CA LEU A 235 14.44 17.65 3.16
C LEU A 235 14.81 17.89 4.63
N ILE A 236 13.80 18.05 5.51
CA ILE A 236 14.05 18.23 6.94
C ILE A 236 14.67 16.96 7.54
N LEU A 237 14.17 15.76 7.19
CA LEU A 237 14.78 14.49 7.61
C LEU A 237 16.20 14.33 7.09
N GLY A 238 16.53 14.93 5.94
CA GLY A 238 17.90 14.99 5.42
C GLY A 238 18.90 15.70 6.34
N LEU A 239 18.42 16.48 7.32
CA LEU A 239 19.26 17.13 8.34
C LEU A 239 19.45 16.27 9.60
N ASP A 240 18.80 15.10 9.69
CA ASP A 240 18.92 14.20 10.83
C ASP A 240 20.35 13.66 10.96
N PRO A 241 20.94 13.65 12.16
CA PRO A 241 22.28 13.12 12.40
C PRO A 241 22.45 11.64 12.07
N SER A 242 21.35 10.89 11.96
CA SER A 242 21.38 9.47 11.59
C SER A 242 21.71 9.25 10.10
N ASN A 243 21.64 10.28 9.27
CA ASN A 243 21.97 10.16 7.85
C ASN A 243 23.43 9.75 7.63
N GLY A 244 23.61 8.74 6.76
CA GLY A 244 24.91 8.16 6.46
C GLY A 244 25.37 7.06 7.43
N LEU A 245 24.65 6.82 8.54
CA LEU A 245 24.89 5.68 9.41
C LEU A 245 24.52 4.38 8.71
N ILE A 246 25.28 3.33 9.00
CA ILE A 246 25.02 1.98 8.53
C ILE A 246 24.43 1.19 9.70
N THR A 247 23.29 0.58 9.49
CA THR A 247 22.63 -0.30 10.46
C THR A 247 22.57 -1.71 9.88
N ILE A 248 22.80 -2.72 10.68
CA ILE A 248 22.64 -4.12 10.25
C ILE A 248 21.20 -4.55 10.55
N ILE A 249 20.46 -4.88 9.50
CA ILE A 249 19.09 -5.34 9.57
C ILE A 249 19.01 -6.69 8.84
N ASP A 250 18.56 -7.73 9.54
CA ASP A 250 18.46 -9.08 8.99
C ASP A 250 19.75 -9.57 8.31
N GLY A 251 20.92 -9.23 8.92
CA GLY A 251 22.24 -9.60 8.40
C GLY A 251 22.73 -8.79 7.19
N HIS A 252 21.96 -7.81 6.73
CA HIS A 252 22.32 -6.91 5.64
C HIS A 252 22.72 -5.53 6.17
N GLU A 253 23.77 -4.95 5.59
CA GLU A 253 24.14 -3.57 5.84
C GLU A 253 23.15 -2.64 5.09
N VAL A 254 22.42 -1.83 5.85
CA VAL A 254 21.48 -0.86 5.33
C VAL A 254 21.96 0.55 5.69
N LYS A 255 22.07 1.40 4.69
CA LYS A 255 22.50 2.78 4.87
C LYS A 255 21.27 3.69 5.03
N HIS A 256 21.33 4.55 6.04
CA HIS A 256 20.35 5.61 6.18
C HIS A 256 20.65 6.73 5.16
N ASP A 257 19.87 6.81 4.10
CA ASP A 257 20.06 7.72 2.98
C ASP A 257 18.76 8.37 2.51
N PHE A 258 18.81 9.00 1.33
CA PHE A 258 17.65 9.65 0.71
C PHE A 258 16.45 8.71 0.56
N LEU A 259 16.65 7.44 0.18
CA LEU A 259 15.55 6.50 -0.03
C LEU A 259 14.84 6.17 1.29
N THR A 260 15.61 6.03 2.39
CA THR A 260 15.08 5.90 3.74
C THR A 260 14.19 7.09 4.11
N ASN A 261 14.70 8.32 3.98
CA ASN A 261 13.96 9.53 4.36
C ASN A 261 12.71 9.75 3.50
N PHE A 262 12.84 9.53 2.19
CA PHE A 262 11.72 9.66 1.25
C PHE A 262 10.62 8.62 1.52
N SER A 263 10.99 7.35 1.68
CA SER A 263 10.01 6.29 1.94
C SER A 263 9.39 6.40 3.34
N ALA A 264 10.17 6.83 4.35
CA ALA A 264 9.66 7.14 5.68
C ALA A 264 8.59 8.23 5.64
N THR A 265 8.88 9.35 4.96
CA THR A 265 7.93 10.46 4.78
C THR A 265 6.66 9.99 4.07
N LEU A 266 6.83 9.26 2.97
CA LEU A 266 5.72 8.76 2.17
C LEU A 266 4.85 7.76 2.95
N SER A 267 5.49 6.83 3.66
CA SER A 267 4.80 5.85 4.50
C SER A 267 4.03 6.52 5.65
N CYS A 268 4.62 7.52 6.30
CA CYS A 268 3.97 8.27 7.37
C CYS A 268 2.80 9.12 6.82
N LEU A 269 2.98 9.82 5.70
CA LEU A 269 1.92 10.65 5.11
C LEU A 269 0.77 9.80 4.58
N SER A 270 1.05 8.61 4.03
CA SER A 270 0.03 7.66 3.57
C SER A 270 -0.51 6.75 4.67
N ASN A 271 0.03 6.83 5.90
CA ASN A 271 -0.31 5.98 7.05
C ASN A 271 -0.19 4.47 6.75
N ILE A 272 0.92 4.04 6.14
CA ILE A 272 1.15 2.65 5.74
C ILE A 272 1.86 1.87 6.85
N GLY A 273 2.95 2.42 7.39
CA GLY A 273 3.81 1.82 8.41
C GLY A 273 5.21 1.54 7.88
N PRO A 274 5.51 0.44 7.19
CA PRO A 274 6.85 0.20 6.67
C PRO A 274 7.21 1.12 5.52
N GLY A 275 8.49 1.51 5.45
CA GLY A 275 9.12 2.19 4.31
C GLY A 275 10.08 1.26 3.59
N LEU A 276 11.24 1.79 3.19
CA LEU A 276 12.34 1.07 2.54
C LEU A 276 13.66 1.35 3.29
N GLU A 277 14.64 0.48 3.08
CA GLU A 277 15.97 0.57 3.68
C GLU A 277 15.91 0.60 5.23
N ALA A 278 16.46 1.63 5.90
CA ALA A 278 16.51 1.68 7.36
C ALA A 278 15.14 1.79 8.07
N VAL A 279 14.06 1.96 7.34
CA VAL A 279 12.66 1.92 7.82
C VAL A 279 11.84 0.85 7.11
N GLY A 280 12.52 -0.15 6.54
CA GLY A 280 11.93 -1.27 5.83
C GLY A 280 11.08 -2.21 6.71
N PRO A 281 10.61 -3.33 6.12
CA PRO A 281 9.64 -4.23 6.78
C PRO A 281 10.18 -4.89 8.05
N TYR A 282 11.50 -5.06 8.19
CA TYR A 282 12.17 -5.66 9.36
C TYR A 282 12.96 -4.63 10.17
N ALA A 283 12.81 -3.37 9.82
CA ALA A 283 13.44 -2.25 10.48
C ALA A 283 12.47 -1.49 11.40
N SER A 284 12.96 -0.41 11.99
CA SER A 284 12.11 0.44 12.83
C SER A 284 12.49 1.91 12.69
N PHE A 285 11.52 2.80 12.92
CA PHE A 285 11.75 4.25 12.95
C PHE A 285 12.61 4.74 14.12
N ALA A 286 13.07 3.82 14.98
CA ALA A 286 14.00 4.13 16.09
C ALA A 286 15.38 4.65 15.65
N CYS A 287 15.70 4.54 14.35
CA CYS A 287 16.91 5.14 13.77
C CYS A 287 16.89 6.68 13.80
N TYR A 288 15.71 7.30 13.83
CA TYR A 288 15.56 8.76 13.84
C TYR A 288 15.69 9.36 15.25
N ASN A 289 16.15 10.60 15.31
CA ASN A 289 16.17 11.37 16.55
C ASN A 289 14.75 11.79 16.98
N ASN A 290 14.61 12.31 18.20
CA ASN A 290 13.33 12.71 18.77
C ASN A 290 12.60 13.79 17.95
N PHE A 291 13.33 14.74 17.35
CA PHE A 291 12.76 15.79 16.51
C PHE A 291 12.18 15.21 15.20
N SER A 292 12.93 14.38 14.51
CA SER A 292 12.48 13.71 13.29
C SER A 292 11.31 12.76 13.55
N THR A 293 11.30 12.05 14.68
CA THR A 293 10.18 11.22 15.11
C THR A 293 8.93 12.06 15.37
N LEU A 294 9.04 13.22 16.01
CA LEU A 294 7.93 14.15 16.20
C LEU A 294 7.41 14.68 14.87
N LEU A 295 8.31 15.06 13.95
CA LEU A 295 7.95 15.52 12.61
C LEU A 295 7.18 14.46 11.83
N LEU A 296 7.65 13.20 11.85
CA LEU A 296 6.97 12.07 11.22
C LEU A 296 5.60 11.80 11.84
N THR A 297 5.48 11.91 13.17
CA THR A 297 4.20 11.78 13.88
C THR A 297 3.21 12.85 13.43
N LEU A 298 3.64 14.12 13.31
CA LEU A 298 2.81 15.19 12.77
C LEU A 298 2.43 14.93 11.30
N THR A 299 3.35 14.38 10.51
CA THR A 299 3.10 14.01 9.11
C THR A 299 2.02 12.93 9.01
N MET A 300 2.04 11.92 9.90
CA MET A 300 0.97 10.90 9.98
C MET A 300 -0.39 11.53 10.29
N LEU A 301 -0.42 12.50 11.21
CA LEU A 301 -1.65 13.22 11.57
C LEU A 301 -2.20 14.00 10.37
N VAL A 302 -1.34 14.75 9.68
CA VAL A 302 -1.71 15.51 8.46
C VAL A 302 -2.24 14.56 7.37
N GLY A 303 -1.59 13.41 7.16
CA GLY A 303 -2.03 12.42 6.19
C GLY A 303 -3.39 11.78 6.50
N ARG A 304 -3.85 11.85 7.76
CA ARG A 304 -5.15 11.31 8.16
C ARG A 304 -6.27 12.34 8.16
N LEU A 305 -5.94 13.62 8.25
CA LEU A 305 -6.90 14.72 8.32
C LEU A 305 -7.46 15.14 6.94
N GLU A 306 -7.28 14.40 5.88
CA GLU A 306 -7.70 14.64 4.48
C GLU A 306 -8.49 15.92 4.19
#